data_ca93f3ca58eef9842d2a9be7abfb29ef
#
_entry.id   ca93f3ca58eef9842d2a9be7abfb29ef
#
_cell.length_a   1.000
_cell.length_b   1.000
_cell.length_c   1.000
_cell.angle_alpha   90.00
_cell.angle_beta   90.00
_cell.angle_gamma   90.00
#
_symmetry.space_group_name_H-M   'P 1'
#
loop_
_entity.id
_entity.type
_entity.pdbx_description
1 polymer ?
#
loop_
_entity_poly.entity_id
_entity_poly.type
_entity_poly.pdbx_seq_one_letter_code
_entity_poly.pdbx_strand_id
1 'polypeptide(L)'
;MKPIPLTARKAGAVLAALMLSTALTACQPQASAASTTPPTSAPTPTAQASAPASGSPGSSSNSTGSPDGSQSDAPQGLESFYSQTIDWKDCSDGTPFKCGTTTVPLDYEHPDGRTITIALKKLPASDGNAEHGSLFTNPGGPGASGIETVKDPAAMPEELRGAYDIIGFDPRGVGQSTPITCWTDDEIKQSLAAPDDGSTNPMKPLKGVTSKNVPAQDKIDQGAANAARCAQHSEVPELLDHVGTRDVARDLDILRATNGNAKLNYLGTSYGTYIGAIYADLFPGHVGRTVLNAAMNPSRYRTDSDAEVVAFKEGALRQYVEHCQAQNGCPLTGSTDEAVAQLTTFVDGLDKNPLTAPDSNVTVNTQDATAIVQQYAVEKPDWEALTAMLNPAMNKRDGTLMVKAKQSVPDLSPETTVEEAVSSANSEVMFGAVICNDYPDTGGTASDWDAQSAAEKKSYPFFGGTSNAMEAYCRGWGHRAQTPPQETHAKGSAPILVIGTTGDSRTLYPWAQSLTDQLDNGHLLTVKGYGHGASGSCAGAAMIDFLVNGTVPAEGTTCDAGPQQAAGGAEG
;
A
#
# COMPACT_ATOMS: atom_id res chain seq x y z
N MET A 1 45.42 14.08 41.34
CA MET A 1 46.17 12.82 41.27
C MET A 1 46.41 12.50 39.80
N LYS A 2 47.66 12.19 39.44
CA LYS A 2 48.13 12.08 38.04
C LYS A 2 47.60 10.83 37.35
N PRO A 3 47.45 10.82 36.01
CA PRO A 3 47.08 9.62 35.23
C PRO A 3 48.32 8.79 34.89
N ILE A 4 48.13 7.47 34.79
CA ILE A 4 49.12 6.47 34.39
C ILE A 4 48.85 6.07 32.92
N PRO A 5 49.88 5.93 32.06
CA PRO A 5 49.71 5.65 30.64
C PRO A 5 49.68 4.15 30.33
N LEU A 6 48.85 3.75 29.38
CA LEU A 6 48.86 2.40 28.76
C LEU A 6 49.81 2.34 27.59
N THR A 7 50.70 1.35 27.65
CA THR A 7 51.70 1.02 26.63
C THR A 7 51.12 0.17 25.51
N ALA A 8 51.52 0.54 24.29
CA ALA A 8 51.28 -0.22 23.04
C ALA A 8 52.12 -1.51 23.00
N ARG A 9 51.55 -2.60 22.50
CA ARG A 9 52.29 -3.77 22.02
C ARG A 9 52.01 -3.98 20.53
N LYS A 10 53.09 -3.87 19.75
CA LYS A 10 53.21 -4.32 18.36
C LYS A 10 53.65 -5.80 18.35
N ALA A 11 53.09 -6.59 17.44
CA ALA A 11 53.69 -7.74 16.79
C ALA A 11 52.71 -8.15 15.67
N GLY A 12 53.04 -8.40 14.44
CA GLY A 12 54.25 -8.80 13.77
C GLY A 12 53.76 -9.65 12.59
N ALA A 13 54.04 -9.20 11.37
CA ALA A 13 53.67 -9.85 10.12
C ALA A 13 54.45 -11.15 9.88
N VAL A 14 53.79 -12.16 9.27
CA VAL A 14 54.49 -13.20 8.49
C VAL A 14 53.73 -13.43 7.20
N LEU A 15 54.42 -13.11 6.08
CA LEU A 15 54.10 -13.52 4.71
C LEU A 15 54.38 -15.03 4.52
N ALA A 16 53.53 -15.72 3.80
CA ALA A 16 53.96 -16.87 2.99
C ALA A 16 53.14 -16.91 1.69
N ALA A 17 53.79 -16.59 0.62
CA ALA A 17 53.34 -16.79 -0.75
C ALA A 17 53.62 -18.25 -1.14
N LEU A 18 52.66 -18.89 -1.82
CA LEU A 18 52.98 -20.03 -2.73
C LEU A 18 52.13 -19.90 -4.00
N MET A 19 52.82 -19.67 -5.09
CA MET A 19 52.35 -19.84 -6.46
C MET A 19 52.21 -21.31 -6.79
N LEU A 20 51.14 -21.70 -7.48
CA LEU A 20 51.24 -22.78 -8.50
C LEU A 20 50.20 -22.55 -9.58
N SER A 21 50.71 -22.35 -10.79
CA SER A 21 50.04 -22.30 -12.10
C SER A 21 49.79 -23.71 -12.62
N THR A 22 48.67 -23.96 -13.28
CA THR A 22 48.52 -24.77 -14.52
C THR A 22 47.11 -24.59 -15.12
N ALA A 23 47.05 -24.00 -16.27
CA ALA A 23 46.75 -24.51 -17.62
C ALA A 23 45.29 -24.85 -17.94
N LEU A 24 44.73 -23.98 -18.74
CA LEU A 24 43.78 -24.12 -19.88
C LEU A 24 43.24 -25.53 -20.23
N THR A 25 41.92 -25.62 -20.35
CA THR A 25 41.32 -26.18 -21.58
C THR A 25 39.94 -25.57 -21.84
N ALA A 26 39.80 -24.98 -23.01
CA ALA A 26 38.55 -24.46 -23.56
C ALA A 26 37.73 -25.62 -24.13
N CYS A 27 36.42 -25.64 -23.89
CA CYS A 27 35.45 -26.33 -24.74
C CYS A 27 34.22 -25.41 -24.91
N GLN A 28 34.10 -24.84 -26.09
CA GLN A 28 32.83 -24.32 -26.62
C GLN A 28 32.00 -25.48 -27.16
N PRO A 29 30.69 -25.48 -27.08
CA PRO A 29 29.83 -26.18 -28.03
C PRO A 29 29.20 -25.17 -29.01
N GLN A 30 29.32 -25.56 -30.27
CA GLN A 30 28.76 -24.95 -31.46
C GLN A 30 27.23 -24.91 -31.44
N ALA A 31 26.69 -23.82 -31.97
CA ALA A 31 25.31 -23.69 -32.40
C ALA A 31 25.06 -24.61 -33.64
N SER A 32 24.02 -25.44 -33.57
CA SER A 32 23.42 -26.09 -34.74
C SER A 32 22.03 -25.50 -34.94
N ALA A 33 21.87 -24.83 -36.06
CA ALA A 33 20.59 -24.44 -36.63
C ALA A 33 19.87 -25.68 -37.15
N ALA A 34 18.62 -25.88 -36.80
CA ALA A 34 17.71 -26.80 -37.45
C ALA A 34 16.40 -26.07 -37.82
N SER A 35 16.14 -26.21 -39.09
CA SER A 35 15.11 -25.69 -39.94
C SER A 35 13.69 -26.07 -39.52
N THR A 36 12.79 -25.14 -39.76
CA THR A 36 11.32 -25.19 -39.65
C THR A 36 10.68 -26.00 -40.78
N THR A 37 9.69 -26.83 -40.47
CA THR A 37 8.49 -27.05 -41.31
C THR A 37 7.33 -27.53 -40.43
N PRO A 38 6.08 -27.10 -40.66
CA PRO A 38 4.93 -27.44 -39.84
C PRO A 38 4.21 -28.70 -40.31
N PRO A 39 3.55 -29.48 -39.47
CA PRO A 39 2.64 -30.51 -39.92
C PRO A 39 1.17 -30.02 -39.97
N THR A 40 0.58 -30.47 -41.01
CA THR A 40 -0.73 -30.44 -41.61
C THR A 40 -1.86 -30.93 -40.68
N SER A 41 -3.00 -30.34 -40.88
CA SER A 41 -4.33 -30.55 -40.31
C SER A 41 -4.97 -31.94 -40.47
N ALA A 42 -5.93 -32.18 -39.50
CA ALA A 42 -7.19 -32.95 -39.57
C ALA A 42 -7.18 -34.37 -38.99
N PRO A 43 -8.34 -34.95 -38.61
CA PRO A 43 -9.72 -34.46 -38.75
C PRO A 43 -10.63 -34.54 -37.49
N THR A 44 -11.73 -33.82 -37.58
CA THR A 44 -12.94 -33.79 -36.73
C THR A 44 -13.68 -35.13 -36.71
N PRO A 45 -14.31 -35.55 -35.64
CA PRO A 45 -15.47 -36.43 -35.67
C PRO A 45 -16.77 -35.71 -35.40
N THR A 46 -17.68 -35.99 -36.25
CA THR A 46 -19.06 -35.58 -36.47
C THR A 46 -19.96 -35.83 -35.24
N ALA A 47 -20.88 -34.88 -35.05
CA ALA A 47 -22.02 -34.96 -34.14
C ALA A 47 -23.02 -36.04 -34.55
N GLN A 48 -23.62 -36.67 -33.53
CA GLN A 48 -24.88 -37.37 -33.70
C GLN A 48 -25.89 -36.90 -32.65
N ALA A 49 -26.95 -36.30 -33.19
CA ALA A 49 -28.11 -35.84 -32.46
C ALA A 49 -29.04 -37.01 -32.11
N SER A 50 -29.64 -36.94 -30.92
CA SER A 50 -30.87 -37.68 -30.60
C SER A 50 -31.70 -36.87 -29.65
N ALA A 51 -32.87 -36.43 -30.07
CA ALA A 51 -33.99 -35.94 -29.28
C ALA A 51 -35.19 -36.90 -29.56
N PRO A 52 -36.39 -36.73 -28.92
CA PRO A 52 -36.74 -36.37 -27.56
C PRO A 52 -37.72 -37.41 -26.94
N ALA A 53 -37.98 -37.34 -25.63
CA ALA A 53 -39.17 -37.97 -25.07
C ALA A 53 -39.88 -37.01 -24.10
N SER A 54 -41.11 -36.76 -24.42
CA SER A 54 -42.13 -35.97 -23.70
C SER A 54 -42.70 -36.69 -22.49
N GLY A 55 -43.07 -35.92 -21.46
CA GLY A 55 -43.88 -36.37 -20.33
C GLY A 55 -44.23 -35.19 -19.41
N SER A 56 -45.47 -34.72 -19.48
CA SER A 56 -46.19 -33.83 -18.56
C SER A 56 -47.10 -34.63 -17.63
N PRO A 57 -47.88 -34.03 -16.71
CA PRO A 57 -47.62 -33.02 -15.66
C PRO A 57 -48.08 -33.54 -14.27
N GLY A 58 -47.64 -32.89 -13.21
CA GLY A 58 -48.12 -33.22 -11.85
C GLY A 58 -47.92 -32.12 -10.80
N SER A 59 -49.02 -31.46 -10.49
CA SER A 59 -49.42 -30.82 -9.23
C SER A 59 -48.60 -29.68 -8.61
N SER A 60 -49.22 -28.54 -8.65
CA SER A 60 -49.06 -27.40 -7.77
C SER A 60 -49.21 -27.76 -6.28
N SER A 61 -48.26 -27.34 -5.47
CA SER A 61 -48.50 -27.01 -4.07
C SER A 61 -47.92 -25.62 -3.80
N ASN A 62 -48.83 -24.66 -3.61
CA ASN A 62 -48.55 -23.33 -3.05
C ASN A 62 -47.94 -23.49 -1.66
N SER A 63 -46.70 -23.10 -1.50
CA SER A 63 -46.17 -22.74 -0.20
C SER A 63 -45.77 -21.27 -0.26
N THR A 64 -46.51 -20.46 0.47
CA THR A 64 -46.17 -19.07 0.82
C THR A 64 -44.86 -19.11 1.60
N GLY A 65 -43.75 -18.87 0.92
CA GLY A 65 -42.43 -18.69 1.54
C GLY A 65 -42.29 -17.26 2.00
N SER A 66 -42.00 -17.08 3.28
CA SER A 66 -41.46 -15.87 3.87
C SER A 66 -40.15 -15.47 3.16
N PRO A 67 -39.78 -14.18 3.12
CA PRO A 67 -38.51 -13.76 2.59
C PRO A 67 -37.41 -14.03 3.63
N ASP A 68 -36.89 -15.26 3.66
CA ASP A 68 -35.73 -15.62 4.48
C ASP A 68 -34.63 -16.09 3.53
N GLY A 69 -33.91 -15.10 2.97
CA GLY A 69 -32.83 -15.30 2.00
C GLY A 69 -31.42 -15.20 2.60
N SER A 70 -31.28 -14.99 3.92
CA SER A 70 -29.99 -14.67 4.51
C SER A 70 -29.22 -15.88 5.10
N GLN A 71 -29.84 -17.02 5.26
CA GLN A 71 -29.21 -18.20 5.87
C GLN A 71 -28.59 -19.20 4.89
N SER A 72 -28.80 -19.04 3.57
CA SER A 72 -28.31 -20.00 2.57
C SER A 72 -26.89 -19.71 2.02
N ASP A 73 -26.32 -18.52 2.25
CA ASP A 73 -25.07 -18.09 1.63
C ASP A 73 -23.85 -18.11 2.58
N ALA A 74 -24.03 -18.47 3.84
CA ALA A 74 -22.93 -18.59 4.79
C ALA A 74 -22.05 -19.80 4.47
N PRO A 75 -20.71 -19.65 4.37
CA PRO A 75 -19.81 -20.79 4.27
C PRO A 75 -19.98 -21.72 5.50
N GLN A 76 -19.75 -23.01 5.27
CA GLN A 76 -19.87 -24.03 6.32
C GLN A 76 -19.00 -23.69 7.54
N GLY A 77 -19.60 -23.72 8.74
CA GLY A 77 -18.95 -23.40 10.01
C GLY A 77 -18.92 -21.90 10.35
N LEU A 78 -19.40 -21.03 9.46
CA LEU A 78 -19.47 -19.58 9.67
C LEU A 78 -20.90 -19.06 9.88
N GLU A 79 -21.89 -19.94 9.96
CA GLU A 79 -23.32 -19.58 10.02
C GLU A 79 -23.65 -18.62 11.19
N SER A 80 -23.00 -18.81 12.34
CA SER A 80 -23.19 -17.94 13.51
C SER A 80 -22.67 -16.52 13.28
N PHE A 81 -21.60 -16.35 12.50
CA PHE A 81 -21.03 -15.05 12.17
C PHE A 81 -21.91 -14.31 11.17
N TYR A 82 -22.43 -15.00 10.17
CA TYR A 82 -23.29 -14.43 9.13
C TYR A 82 -24.71 -14.10 9.61
N SER A 83 -25.19 -14.74 10.71
CA SER A 83 -26.52 -14.48 11.29
C SER A 83 -26.56 -13.30 12.26
N GLN A 84 -25.44 -12.66 12.55
CA GLN A 84 -25.40 -11.45 13.37
C GLN A 84 -26.07 -10.28 12.63
N THR A 85 -26.47 -9.27 13.40
CA THR A 85 -26.92 -7.98 12.89
C THR A 85 -26.16 -6.88 13.60
N ILE A 86 -25.63 -5.89 12.87
CA ILE A 86 -24.93 -4.77 13.45
C ILE A 86 -25.91 -3.90 14.23
N ASP A 87 -25.67 -3.73 15.52
CA ASP A 87 -26.43 -2.81 16.39
C ASP A 87 -25.88 -1.38 16.23
N TRP A 88 -26.41 -0.66 15.25
CA TRP A 88 -26.02 0.70 14.96
C TRP A 88 -26.51 1.68 16.01
N LYS A 89 -25.60 2.35 16.72
CA LYS A 89 -25.86 3.37 17.74
C LYS A 89 -25.28 4.72 17.33
N ASP A 90 -25.78 5.80 17.93
CA ASP A 90 -25.12 7.10 17.80
C ASP A 90 -23.71 7.01 18.37
N CYS A 91 -22.72 7.55 17.63
CA CYS A 91 -21.36 7.61 18.14
C CYS A 91 -21.30 8.54 19.37
N SER A 92 -20.42 8.24 20.31
CA SER A 92 -20.28 9.00 21.57
C SER A 92 -19.69 10.40 21.38
N ASP A 93 -19.24 10.73 20.17
CA ASP A 93 -18.62 12.01 19.80
C ASP A 93 -19.62 13.12 19.45
N GLY A 94 -20.93 12.85 19.54
CA GLY A 94 -21.98 13.82 19.25
C GLY A 94 -22.17 14.17 17.78
N THR A 95 -21.54 13.42 16.88
CA THR A 95 -21.63 13.60 15.42
C THR A 95 -22.87 12.89 14.84
N PRO A 96 -23.23 13.15 13.56
CA PRO A 96 -24.35 12.47 12.91
C PRO A 96 -24.05 11.00 12.56
N PHE A 97 -22.88 10.52 12.89
CA PHE A 97 -22.46 9.15 12.57
C PHE A 97 -23.13 8.09 13.46
N LYS A 98 -23.21 6.88 12.92
CA LYS A 98 -23.54 5.68 13.67
C LYS A 98 -22.30 4.80 13.80
N CYS A 99 -22.10 4.27 14.99
CA CYS A 99 -21.03 3.33 15.32
C CYS A 99 -21.60 1.94 15.55
N GLY A 100 -20.89 0.91 15.12
CA GLY A 100 -21.30 -0.49 15.31
C GLY A 100 -20.10 -1.41 15.30
N THR A 101 -20.31 -2.65 15.70
CA THR A 101 -19.29 -3.69 15.71
C THR A 101 -19.85 -5.00 15.21
N THR A 102 -18.97 -5.86 14.67
CA THR A 102 -19.29 -7.22 14.26
C THR A 102 -18.20 -8.15 14.77
N THR A 103 -18.60 -9.33 15.24
CA THR A 103 -17.65 -10.37 15.66
C THR A 103 -17.29 -11.24 14.46
N VAL A 104 -15.99 -11.56 14.31
CA VAL A 104 -15.47 -12.45 13.27
C VAL A 104 -14.51 -13.48 13.89
N PRO A 105 -14.25 -14.63 13.26
CA PRO A 105 -13.26 -15.56 13.78
C PRO A 105 -11.86 -14.95 13.72
N LEU A 106 -11.03 -15.23 14.71
CA LEU A 106 -9.61 -14.92 14.65
C LEU A 106 -8.95 -15.67 13.48
N ASP A 107 -9.18 -16.99 13.45
CA ASP A 107 -8.65 -17.91 12.45
C ASP A 107 -9.82 -18.53 11.66
N TYR A 108 -9.85 -18.30 10.36
CA TYR A 108 -10.89 -18.86 9.47
C TYR A 108 -10.75 -20.35 9.20
N GLU A 109 -9.61 -20.95 9.49
CA GLU A 109 -9.42 -22.40 9.43
C GLU A 109 -9.96 -23.11 10.69
N HIS A 110 -10.11 -22.34 11.80
CA HIS A 110 -10.63 -22.81 13.09
C HIS A 110 -11.69 -21.82 13.62
N PRO A 111 -12.86 -21.68 12.93
CA PRO A 111 -13.85 -20.65 13.24
C PRO A 111 -14.59 -20.86 14.58
N ASP A 112 -14.50 -22.04 15.18
CA ASP A 112 -14.99 -22.38 16.52
C ASP A 112 -14.03 -21.94 17.65
N GLY A 113 -12.87 -21.38 17.29
CA GLY A 113 -11.86 -20.91 18.22
C GLY A 113 -12.13 -19.50 18.77
N ARG A 114 -11.04 -18.75 18.99
CA ARG A 114 -11.10 -17.36 19.47
C ARG A 114 -11.72 -16.44 18.42
N THR A 115 -12.42 -15.42 18.87
CA THR A 115 -13.03 -14.39 18.02
C THR A 115 -12.43 -13.03 18.27
N ILE A 116 -12.55 -12.14 17.29
CA ILE A 116 -12.17 -10.74 17.36
C ILE A 116 -13.35 -9.85 16.93
N THR A 117 -13.22 -8.54 17.19
CA THR A 117 -14.23 -7.55 16.86
C THR A 117 -13.74 -6.64 15.75
N ILE A 118 -14.57 -6.40 14.74
CA ILE A 118 -14.38 -5.39 13.71
C ILE A 118 -15.28 -4.20 14.03
N ALA A 119 -14.68 -3.01 14.08
CA ALA A 119 -15.36 -1.74 14.32
C ALA A 119 -15.73 -1.05 13.00
N LEU A 120 -16.92 -0.44 12.99
CA LEU A 120 -17.46 0.27 11.83
C LEU A 120 -18.01 1.63 12.23
N LYS A 121 -17.88 2.60 11.33
CA LYS A 121 -18.52 3.91 11.41
C LYS A 121 -19.32 4.14 10.14
N LYS A 122 -20.56 4.57 10.30
CA LYS A 122 -21.49 4.81 9.21
C LYS A 122 -21.86 6.29 9.16
N LEU A 123 -21.69 6.90 7.99
CA LEU A 123 -22.29 8.16 7.62
C LEU A 123 -23.63 7.84 6.94
N PRO A 124 -24.78 8.08 7.58
CA PRO A 124 -26.08 7.84 6.98
C PRO A 124 -26.31 8.69 5.72
N ALA A 125 -27.09 8.15 4.79
CA ALA A 125 -27.49 8.88 3.59
C ALA A 125 -28.11 10.25 3.94
N SER A 126 -27.77 11.29 3.17
CA SER A 126 -28.11 12.70 3.48
C SER A 126 -29.61 12.98 3.53
N ASP A 127 -30.42 12.23 2.75
CA ASP A 127 -31.88 12.32 2.73
C ASP A 127 -32.58 11.24 3.59
N GLY A 128 -31.79 10.42 4.28
CA GLY A 128 -32.28 9.30 5.09
C GLY A 128 -32.76 8.09 4.28
N ASN A 129 -32.60 8.11 2.94
CA ASN A 129 -33.00 7.03 2.04
C ASN A 129 -31.80 6.53 1.24
N ALA A 130 -31.06 5.54 1.77
CA ALA A 130 -29.96 4.89 1.07
C ALA A 130 -30.50 3.98 -0.07
N GLU A 131 -30.88 4.55 -1.21
CA GLU A 131 -31.52 3.85 -2.32
C GLU A 131 -30.71 2.62 -2.80
N HIS A 132 -29.37 2.73 -2.73
CA HIS A 132 -28.46 1.66 -3.13
C HIS A 132 -27.87 0.89 -1.94
N GLY A 133 -28.42 1.08 -0.74
CA GLY A 133 -27.95 0.44 0.49
C GLY A 133 -26.65 1.06 1.00
N SER A 134 -25.66 0.23 1.26
CA SER A 134 -24.39 0.68 1.84
C SER A 134 -23.23 0.64 0.84
N LEU A 135 -22.36 1.66 0.91
CA LEU A 135 -21.07 1.71 0.24
C LEU A 135 -19.97 1.55 1.29
N PHE A 136 -19.27 0.43 1.26
CA PHE A 136 -18.09 0.22 2.11
C PHE A 136 -16.87 0.89 1.49
N THR A 137 -16.02 1.51 2.31
CA THR A 137 -14.82 2.19 1.84
C THR A 137 -13.59 1.78 2.66
N ASN A 138 -12.44 1.68 1.98
CA ASN A 138 -11.14 1.46 2.60
C ASN A 138 -10.05 2.29 1.91
N PRO A 139 -9.29 3.13 2.66
CA PRO A 139 -8.28 4.02 2.09
C PRO A 139 -6.98 3.31 1.71
N GLY A 140 -6.74 2.10 2.21
CA GLY A 140 -5.53 1.34 1.96
C GLY A 140 -4.48 1.47 3.07
N GLY A 141 -3.32 1.89 2.71
CA GLY A 141 -2.11 1.85 3.51
C GLY A 141 -1.19 0.71 3.05
N PRO A 142 -1.25 -0.54 3.59
CA PRO A 142 -2.21 -1.09 4.55
C PRO A 142 -2.07 -0.54 5.96
N GLY A 143 -3.02 -0.86 6.83
CA GLY A 143 -3.00 -0.45 8.24
C GLY A 143 -3.66 0.92 8.51
N ALA A 144 -4.19 1.59 7.48
CA ALA A 144 -4.96 2.82 7.68
C ALA A 144 -6.40 2.52 8.13
N SER A 145 -6.93 3.41 8.98
CA SER A 145 -8.30 3.31 9.50
C SER A 145 -9.33 3.72 8.45
N GLY A 146 -10.27 2.82 8.16
CA GLY A 146 -11.43 3.16 7.33
C GLY A 146 -12.45 4.04 8.07
N ILE A 147 -12.50 3.96 9.40
CA ILE A 147 -13.33 4.83 10.24
C ILE A 147 -12.89 6.29 10.10
N GLU A 148 -11.58 6.56 10.06
CA GLU A 148 -11.06 7.91 9.87
C GLU A 148 -11.45 8.48 8.50
N THR A 149 -11.51 7.64 7.46
CA THR A 149 -11.87 8.06 6.09
C THR A 149 -13.27 8.67 5.99
N VAL A 150 -14.21 8.22 6.83
CA VAL A 150 -15.59 8.71 6.79
C VAL A 150 -15.90 9.83 7.81
N LYS A 151 -14.89 10.24 8.62
CA LYS A 151 -15.08 11.29 9.64
C LYS A 151 -15.39 12.67 9.06
N ASP A 152 -14.91 12.96 7.85
CA ASP A 152 -15.21 14.21 7.15
C ASP A 152 -16.30 14.00 6.10
N PRO A 153 -17.57 14.34 6.40
CA PRO A 153 -18.63 14.23 5.42
C PRO A 153 -18.42 15.11 4.18
N ALA A 154 -17.67 16.21 4.31
CA ALA A 154 -17.40 17.12 3.18
C ALA A 154 -16.42 16.52 2.17
N ALA A 155 -15.61 15.54 2.60
CA ALA A 155 -14.73 14.81 1.70
C ALA A 155 -15.48 13.82 0.79
N MET A 156 -16.74 13.47 1.13
CA MET A 156 -17.58 12.55 0.35
C MET A 156 -18.51 13.34 -0.58
N PRO A 157 -18.51 13.03 -1.91
CA PRO A 157 -19.40 13.64 -2.88
C PRO A 157 -20.87 13.54 -2.46
N GLU A 158 -21.65 14.62 -2.64
CA GLU A 158 -23.06 14.68 -2.23
C GLU A 158 -23.90 13.62 -2.96
N GLU A 159 -23.57 13.31 -4.19
CA GLU A 159 -24.25 12.28 -4.99
C GLU A 159 -24.10 10.89 -4.35
N LEU A 160 -22.93 10.58 -3.79
CA LEU A 160 -22.72 9.32 -3.05
C LEU A 160 -23.46 9.36 -1.72
N ARG A 161 -23.42 10.51 -1.01
CA ARG A 161 -24.14 10.70 0.25
C ARG A 161 -25.66 10.65 0.10
N GLY A 162 -26.20 11.04 -1.07
CA GLY A 162 -27.61 10.92 -1.37
C GLY A 162 -28.03 9.48 -1.69
N ALA A 163 -27.12 8.67 -2.24
CA ALA A 163 -27.43 7.33 -2.72
C ALA A 163 -27.13 6.19 -1.72
N TYR A 164 -26.22 6.42 -0.78
CA TYR A 164 -25.67 5.37 0.09
C TYR A 164 -25.56 5.77 1.56
N ASP A 165 -25.74 4.81 2.44
CA ASP A 165 -25.07 4.80 3.74
C ASP A 165 -23.57 4.52 3.50
N ILE A 166 -22.67 5.45 3.82
CA ILE A 166 -21.23 5.25 3.61
C ILE A 166 -20.60 4.67 4.86
N ILE A 167 -19.94 3.52 4.74
CA ILE A 167 -19.39 2.76 5.85
C ILE A 167 -17.88 2.66 5.73
N GLY A 168 -17.17 3.23 6.71
CA GLY A 168 -15.77 2.93 6.98
C GLY A 168 -15.65 1.83 8.03
N PHE A 169 -14.70 0.93 7.86
CA PHE A 169 -14.37 -0.09 8.85
C PHE A 169 -12.87 -0.10 9.11
N ASP A 170 -12.49 -0.40 10.33
CA ASP A 170 -11.11 -0.66 10.67
C ASP A 170 -10.82 -2.14 10.42
N PRO A 171 -9.88 -2.50 9.54
CA PRO A 171 -9.50 -3.90 9.37
C PRO A 171 -9.01 -4.53 10.68
N ARG A 172 -9.01 -5.86 10.76
CA ARG A 172 -8.43 -6.60 11.89
C ARG A 172 -7.02 -6.10 12.20
N GLY A 173 -6.71 -5.90 13.46
CA GLY A 173 -5.45 -5.34 13.93
C GLY A 173 -5.36 -3.83 13.92
N VAL A 174 -6.32 -3.11 13.33
CA VAL A 174 -6.27 -1.65 13.10
C VAL A 174 -7.26 -0.90 13.99
N GLY A 175 -6.86 0.23 14.49
CA GLY A 175 -7.71 1.28 15.08
C GLY A 175 -8.63 0.79 16.20
N GLN A 176 -9.95 0.93 15.99
CA GLN A 176 -10.99 0.58 16.96
C GLN A 176 -11.46 -0.89 16.86
N SER A 177 -11.03 -1.64 15.83
CA SER A 177 -11.16 -3.11 15.80
C SER A 177 -10.27 -3.71 16.87
N THR A 178 -10.38 -5.04 17.13
CA THR A 178 -9.40 -5.69 18.02
C THR A 178 -8.00 -5.35 17.54
N PRO A 179 -7.26 -4.46 18.24
CA PRO A 179 -6.04 -3.87 17.69
C PRO A 179 -4.82 -4.75 17.94
N ILE A 180 -3.85 -4.66 17.04
CA ILE A 180 -2.46 -4.96 17.36
C ILE A 180 -1.84 -3.68 17.93
N THR A 181 -1.42 -3.75 19.18
CA THR A 181 -0.75 -2.66 19.88
C THR A 181 0.74 -2.98 19.98
N CYS A 182 1.58 -2.12 19.44
CA CYS A 182 3.03 -2.28 19.49
C CYS A 182 3.68 -1.19 20.34
N TRP A 183 3.04 -0.03 20.42
CA TRP A 183 3.49 1.14 21.16
C TRP A 183 2.41 1.62 22.11
N THR A 184 2.80 1.84 23.36
CA THR A 184 1.94 2.40 24.39
C THR A 184 2.09 3.92 24.45
N ASP A 185 1.07 4.60 24.99
CA ASP A 185 1.12 6.05 25.23
C ASP A 185 2.35 6.50 26.01
N ASP A 186 2.74 5.71 27.04
CA ASP A 186 3.86 6.08 27.90
C ASP A 186 5.20 5.93 27.18
N GLU A 187 5.38 4.91 26.34
CA GLU A 187 6.58 4.76 25.50
C GLU A 187 6.68 5.90 24.49
N ILE A 188 5.57 6.28 23.85
CA ILE A 188 5.52 7.41 22.94
C ILE A 188 5.82 8.73 23.65
N LYS A 189 5.22 8.99 24.81
CA LYS A 189 5.53 10.19 25.62
C LYS A 189 7.00 10.28 25.98
N GLN A 190 7.60 9.16 26.39
CA GLN A 190 9.03 9.09 26.69
C GLN A 190 9.89 9.37 25.45
N SER A 191 9.50 8.80 24.30
CA SER A 191 10.18 8.99 23.03
C SER A 191 10.12 10.44 22.54
N LEU A 192 8.95 11.09 22.66
CA LEU A 192 8.78 12.51 22.30
C LEU A 192 9.53 13.45 23.23
N ALA A 193 9.67 13.08 24.51
CA ALA A 193 10.40 13.87 25.52
C ALA A 193 11.94 13.66 25.46
N ALA A 194 12.40 12.60 24.79
CA ALA A 194 13.83 12.32 24.68
C ALA A 194 14.54 13.36 23.77
N PRO A 195 15.74 13.84 24.19
CA PRO A 195 16.51 14.77 23.34
C PRO A 195 16.80 14.13 21.98
N ASP A 196 16.82 14.95 20.95
CA ASP A 196 17.22 14.50 19.60
C ASP A 196 18.76 14.42 19.50
N ASP A 197 19.35 13.49 20.27
CA ASP A 197 20.79 13.31 20.39
C ASP A 197 21.37 12.25 19.43
N GLY A 198 20.56 11.79 18.46
CA GLY A 198 20.95 10.70 17.55
C GLY A 198 21.01 9.32 18.23
N SER A 199 20.68 9.23 19.54
CA SER A 199 20.52 7.95 20.21
C SER A 199 19.30 7.21 19.68
N THR A 200 19.25 5.92 19.88
CA THR A 200 18.20 5.02 19.42
C THR A 200 16.85 5.33 20.06
N ASN A 201 16.24 6.43 19.65
CA ASN A 201 14.81 6.60 19.85
C ASN A 201 14.12 5.46 19.09
N PRO A 202 13.46 4.53 19.76
CA PRO A 202 12.86 3.37 19.12
C PRO A 202 11.76 3.74 18.12
N MET A 203 11.26 4.99 18.14
CA MET A 203 10.35 5.52 17.13
C MET A 203 11.04 6.08 15.88
N LYS A 204 12.31 6.50 15.97
CA LYS A 204 13.07 6.97 14.79
C LYS A 204 13.32 5.89 13.73
N PRO A 205 13.56 4.60 14.08
CA PRO A 205 13.67 3.55 13.09
C PRO A 205 12.37 3.27 12.31
N LEU A 206 11.20 3.60 12.87
CA LEU A 206 9.92 3.37 12.19
C LEU A 206 9.75 4.28 10.97
N LYS A 207 10.20 5.54 11.03
CA LYS A 207 10.30 6.44 9.86
C LYS A 207 11.39 6.00 8.85
N GLY A 208 12.16 5.00 9.17
CA GLY A 208 13.34 4.55 8.44
C GLY A 208 13.25 3.19 7.75
N VAL A 209 12.09 2.52 7.70
CA VAL A 209 11.95 1.26 6.94
C VAL A 209 12.31 1.46 5.45
N THR A 210 12.13 2.69 4.96
CA THR A 210 12.47 3.09 3.58
C THR A 210 13.77 3.86 3.47
N SER A 211 14.55 4.05 4.57
CA SER A 211 15.78 4.83 4.48
C SER A 211 16.86 4.09 3.70
N LYS A 212 17.47 4.81 2.80
CA LYS A 212 18.62 4.35 2.01
C LYS A 212 19.75 3.92 2.95
N ASN A 213 20.48 2.89 2.58
CA ASN A 213 21.72 2.45 3.26
C ASN A 213 21.56 1.81 4.65
N VAL A 214 20.38 1.33 5.01
CA VAL A 214 20.24 0.49 6.22
C VAL A 214 20.60 -0.95 5.83
N PRO A 215 21.58 -1.58 6.51
CA PRO A 215 21.93 -2.97 6.26
C PRO A 215 20.72 -3.90 6.41
N ALA A 216 20.64 -4.94 5.58
CA ALA A 216 19.53 -5.89 5.62
C ALA A 216 19.42 -6.58 6.99
N GLN A 217 20.56 -6.83 7.69
CA GLN A 217 20.52 -7.38 9.03
C GLN A 217 19.81 -6.46 10.03
N ASP A 218 20.04 -5.16 9.96
CA ASP A 218 19.37 -4.19 10.85
C ASP A 218 17.85 -4.17 10.60
N LYS A 219 17.41 -4.40 9.34
CA LYS A 219 15.99 -4.56 8.99
C LYS A 219 15.39 -5.84 9.55
N ILE A 220 16.12 -6.96 9.49
CA ILE A 220 15.72 -8.22 10.11
C ILE A 220 15.56 -8.02 11.63
N ASP A 221 16.55 -7.41 12.28
CA ASP A 221 16.52 -7.17 13.72
C ASP A 221 15.36 -6.24 14.12
N GLN A 222 15.08 -5.23 13.31
CA GLN A 222 13.93 -4.33 13.47
C GLN A 222 12.60 -5.09 13.39
N GLY A 223 12.44 -5.95 12.37
CA GLY A 223 11.24 -6.77 12.21
C GLY A 223 11.01 -7.68 13.41
N ALA A 224 12.05 -8.37 13.89
CA ALA A 224 11.98 -9.23 15.05
C ALA A 224 11.64 -8.45 16.34
N ALA A 225 12.25 -7.28 16.54
CA ALA A 225 11.97 -6.43 17.69
C ALA A 225 10.51 -5.92 17.68
N ASN A 226 10.00 -5.52 16.52
CA ASN A 226 8.62 -5.07 16.38
C ASN A 226 7.63 -6.22 16.61
N ALA A 227 7.85 -7.41 16.05
CA ALA A 227 7.01 -8.57 16.29
C ALA A 227 6.93 -8.94 17.79
N ALA A 228 8.08 -8.99 18.46
CA ALA A 228 8.14 -9.27 19.90
C ALA A 228 7.40 -8.20 20.72
N ARG A 229 7.55 -6.92 20.37
CA ARG A 229 6.87 -5.81 21.05
C ARG A 229 5.36 -5.89 20.85
N CYS A 230 4.89 -6.12 19.63
CA CYS A 230 3.47 -6.25 19.33
C CYS A 230 2.86 -7.46 20.07
N ALA A 231 3.56 -8.59 20.10
CA ALA A 231 3.13 -9.76 20.86
C ALA A 231 3.03 -9.50 22.37
N GLN A 232 3.89 -8.63 22.90
CA GLN A 232 3.88 -8.28 24.33
C GLN A 232 2.72 -7.33 24.69
N HIS A 233 2.37 -6.39 23.82
CA HIS A 233 1.43 -5.31 24.14
C HIS A 233 0.00 -5.58 23.63
N SER A 234 -0.18 -6.49 22.67
CA SER A 234 -1.50 -6.82 22.15
C SER A 234 -2.27 -7.74 23.09
N GLU A 235 -3.58 -7.48 23.24
CA GLU A 235 -4.49 -8.34 23.99
C GLU A 235 -4.66 -9.72 23.31
N VAL A 236 -4.54 -9.75 21.99
CA VAL A 236 -4.69 -10.94 21.13
C VAL A 236 -3.43 -11.10 20.29
N PRO A 237 -2.31 -11.56 20.87
CA PRO A 237 -1.04 -11.66 20.14
C PRO A 237 -1.09 -12.65 18.97
N GLU A 238 -1.96 -13.65 19.01
CA GLU A 238 -2.17 -14.61 17.91
C GLU A 238 -2.69 -13.92 16.64
N LEU A 239 -3.26 -12.72 16.75
CA LEU A 239 -3.72 -11.92 15.62
C LEU A 239 -2.58 -11.53 14.66
N LEU A 240 -1.32 -11.55 15.12
CA LEU A 240 -0.13 -11.31 14.28
C LEU A 240 -0.02 -12.28 13.09
N ASP A 241 -0.56 -13.49 13.20
CA ASP A 241 -0.60 -14.48 12.12
C ASP A 241 -1.82 -14.32 11.18
N HIS A 242 -2.77 -13.45 11.51
CA HIS A 242 -4.08 -13.39 10.89
C HIS A 242 -4.49 -11.98 10.42
N VAL A 243 -3.53 -11.10 10.09
CA VAL A 243 -3.83 -9.76 9.57
C VAL A 243 -3.73 -9.65 8.04
N GLY A 244 -3.55 -10.77 7.36
CA GLY A 244 -3.43 -10.80 5.90
C GLY A 244 -4.73 -10.42 5.19
N THR A 245 -4.59 -9.95 3.96
CA THR A 245 -5.70 -9.43 3.15
C THR A 245 -6.79 -10.47 2.87
N ARG A 246 -6.46 -11.76 2.78
CA ARG A 246 -7.49 -12.80 2.59
C ARG A 246 -8.45 -12.89 3.76
N ASP A 247 -7.96 -12.71 4.99
CA ASP A 247 -8.82 -12.71 6.17
C ASP A 247 -9.64 -11.41 6.27
N VAL A 248 -9.04 -10.26 5.91
CA VAL A 248 -9.78 -8.98 5.80
C VAL A 248 -10.90 -9.09 4.75
N ALA A 249 -10.67 -9.75 3.62
CA ALA A 249 -11.71 -9.95 2.60
C ALA A 249 -12.83 -10.88 3.09
N ARG A 250 -12.52 -11.90 3.90
CA ARG A 250 -13.52 -12.76 4.56
C ARG A 250 -14.30 -11.98 5.63
N ASP A 251 -13.63 -11.12 6.42
CA ASP A 251 -14.31 -10.21 7.34
C ASP A 251 -15.31 -9.33 6.59
N LEU A 252 -14.88 -8.75 5.46
CA LEU A 252 -15.71 -7.85 4.67
C LEU A 252 -16.98 -8.53 4.14
N ASP A 253 -16.96 -9.84 3.83
CA ASP A 253 -18.17 -10.56 3.45
C ASP A 253 -19.11 -10.80 4.66
N ILE A 254 -18.57 -11.06 5.86
CA ILE A 254 -19.37 -11.08 7.10
C ILE A 254 -19.96 -9.69 7.36
N LEU A 255 -19.19 -8.60 7.20
CA LEU A 255 -19.70 -7.23 7.36
C LEU A 255 -20.84 -6.92 6.37
N ARG A 256 -20.70 -7.34 5.10
CA ARG A 256 -21.77 -7.24 4.10
C ARG A 256 -23.05 -7.92 4.60
N ALA A 257 -22.95 -9.17 5.01
CA ALA A 257 -24.09 -9.96 5.44
C ALA A 257 -24.74 -9.41 6.72
N THR A 258 -23.93 -9.08 7.75
CA THR A 258 -24.42 -8.57 9.04
C THR A 258 -25.02 -7.17 8.94
N ASN A 259 -24.66 -6.40 7.90
CA ASN A 259 -25.28 -5.12 7.55
C ASN A 259 -26.54 -5.29 6.66
N GLY A 260 -26.94 -6.53 6.33
CA GLY A 260 -28.14 -6.84 5.54
C GLY A 260 -27.99 -6.61 4.03
N ASN A 261 -26.79 -6.54 3.51
CA ASN A 261 -26.53 -6.30 2.09
C ASN A 261 -26.42 -7.62 1.31
N ALA A 262 -27.22 -7.81 0.25
CA ALA A 262 -27.09 -8.95 -0.64
C ALA A 262 -25.78 -8.90 -1.47
N LYS A 263 -25.33 -7.71 -1.81
CA LYS A 263 -24.09 -7.43 -2.56
C LYS A 263 -23.25 -6.39 -1.82
N LEU A 264 -21.93 -6.47 -1.99
CA LEU A 264 -20.98 -5.49 -1.50
C LEU A 264 -20.79 -4.39 -2.55
N ASN A 265 -21.26 -3.16 -2.26
CA ASN A 265 -20.76 -2.00 -2.98
C ASN A 265 -19.49 -1.51 -2.27
N TYR A 266 -18.43 -1.28 -3.04
CA TYR A 266 -17.11 -1.06 -2.46
C TYR A 266 -16.31 0.01 -3.19
N LEU A 267 -15.67 0.89 -2.44
CA LEU A 267 -14.68 1.86 -2.91
C LEU A 267 -13.35 1.61 -2.20
N GLY A 268 -12.43 0.94 -2.87
CA GLY A 268 -11.07 0.75 -2.40
C GLY A 268 -10.11 1.74 -3.04
N THR A 269 -9.23 2.33 -2.25
CA THR A 269 -8.16 3.20 -2.75
C THR A 269 -6.81 2.60 -2.37
N SER A 270 -5.82 2.66 -3.28
CA SER A 270 -4.46 2.18 -3.00
C SER A 270 -4.48 0.71 -2.56
N TYR A 271 -3.92 0.37 -1.39
CA TYR A 271 -4.00 -1.00 -0.87
C TYR A 271 -5.44 -1.49 -0.64
N GLY A 272 -6.42 -0.61 -0.45
CA GLY A 272 -7.84 -0.97 -0.42
C GLY A 272 -8.31 -1.65 -1.73
N THR A 273 -7.63 -1.41 -2.85
CA THR A 273 -7.89 -2.12 -4.12
C THR A 273 -7.42 -3.57 -4.09
N TYR A 274 -6.34 -3.86 -3.35
CA TYR A 274 -5.88 -5.23 -3.11
C TYR A 274 -6.95 -6.02 -2.32
N ILE A 275 -7.51 -5.42 -1.26
CA ILE A 275 -8.64 -5.99 -0.50
C ILE A 275 -9.83 -6.25 -1.44
N GLY A 276 -10.23 -5.26 -2.24
CA GLY A 276 -11.37 -5.38 -3.16
C GLY A 276 -11.18 -6.43 -4.26
N ALA A 277 -9.97 -6.58 -4.81
CA ALA A 277 -9.64 -7.59 -5.80
C ALA A 277 -9.68 -9.01 -5.20
N ILE A 278 -9.07 -9.22 -4.02
CA ILE A 278 -9.12 -10.51 -3.31
C ILE A 278 -10.56 -10.84 -2.89
N TYR A 279 -11.33 -9.85 -2.42
CA TYR A 279 -12.75 -10.04 -2.12
C TYR A 279 -13.54 -10.52 -3.35
N ALA A 280 -13.36 -9.85 -4.48
CA ALA A 280 -14.06 -10.19 -5.71
C ALA A 280 -13.73 -11.60 -6.21
N ASP A 281 -12.49 -12.05 -6.03
CA ASP A 281 -12.06 -13.41 -6.38
C ASP A 281 -12.64 -14.47 -5.43
N LEU A 282 -12.69 -14.18 -4.13
CA LEU A 282 -13.24 -15.09 -3.11
C LEU A 282 -14.76 -15.17 -3.17
N PHE A 283 -15.44 -14.06 -3.44
CA PHE A 283 -16.90 -13.92 -3.37
C PHE A 283 -17.50 -13.27 -4.63
N PRO A 284 -17.22 -13.79 -5.84
CA PRO A 284 -17.65 -13.13 -7.09
C PRO A 284 -19.19 -12.99 -7.15
N GLY A 285 -19.92 -13.91 -6.55
CA GLY A 285 -21.36 -13.85 -6.40
C GLY A 285 -21.86 -12.68 -5.55
N HIS A 286 -21.06 -12.13 -4.66
CA HIS A 286 -21.43 -11.05 -3.74
C HIS A 286 -20.95 -9.67 -4.20
N VAL A 287 -20.19 -9.57 -5.30
CA VAL A 287 -19.73 -8.29 -5.85
C VAL A 287 -20.92 -7.44 -6.30
N GLY A 288 -21.00 -6.21 -5.80
CA GLY A 288 -21.89 -5.14 -6.23
C GLY A 288 -21.16 -4.12 -7.09
N ARG A 289 -21.48 -2.83 -6.93
CA ARG A 289 -20.77 -1.73 -7.59
C ARG A 289 -19.42 -1.53 -6.92
N THR A 290 -18.35 -1.94 -7.58
CA THR A 290 -16.99 -1.96 -7.01
C THR A 290 -16.06 -1.09 -7.80
N VAL A 291 -15.41 -0.15 -7.13
CA VAL A 291 -14.38 0.75 -7.68
C VAL A 291 -13.04 0.46 -6.99
N LEU A 292 -12.02 0.25 -7.81
CA LEU A 292 -10.62 0.05 -7.39
C LEU A 292 -9.78 1.23 -7.89
N ASN A 293 -9.63 2.26 -7.04
CA ASN A 293 -8.97 3.51 -7.38
C ASN A 293 -7.48 3.49 -6.97
N ALA A 294 -6.56 3.83 -7.84
CA ALA A 294 -5.11 3.64 -7.67
C ALA A 294 -4.77 2.16 -7.48
N ALA A 295 -5.07 1.36 -8.50
CA ALA A 295 -5.14 -0.09 -8.37
C ALA A 295 -3.77 -0.75 -8.18
N MET A 296 -3.69 -1.66 -7.20
CA MET A 296 -2.60 -2.61 -7.02
C MET A 296 -2.84 -3.87 -7.86
N ASN A 297 -1.76 -4.59 -8.13
CA ASN A 297 -1.82 -5.89 -8.82
C ASN A 297 -1.51 -7.03 -7.84
N PRO A 298 -2.49 -7.83 -7.39
CA PRO A 298 -2.29 -8.91 -6.42
C PRO A 298 -1.41 -10.06 -6.89
N SER A 299 -1.16 -10.21 -8.20
CA SER A 299 -0.33 -11.29 -8.73
C SER A 299 1.19 -11.03 -8.65
N ARG A 300 1.61 -9.85 -8.17
CA ARG A 300 3.02 -9.46 -8.13
C ARG A 300 3.63 -9.70 -6.76
N TYR A 301 4.88 -10.15 -6.74
CA TYR A 301 5.68 -10.15 -5.52
C TYR A 301 6.02 -8.73 -5.07
N ARG A 302 6.14 -8.52 -3.78
CA ARG A 302 6.43 -7.20 -3.20
C ARG A 302 7.77 -6.64 -3.69
N THR A 303 8.80 -7.46 -3.73
CA THR A 303 10.13 -7.06 -4.20
C THR A 303 10.14 -6.57 -5.65
N ASP A 304 9.36 -7.22 -6.53
CA ASP A 304 9.24 -6.79 -7.93
C ASP A 304 8.51 -5.45 -8.04
N SER A 305 7.43 -5.28 -7.26
CA SER A 305 6.68 -4.03 -7.22
C SER A 305 7.53 -2.87 -6.71
N ASP A 306 8.32 -3.09 -5.65
CA ASP A 306 9.19 -2.07 -5.08
C ASP A 306 10.33 -1.70 -6.06
N ALA A 307 10.91 -2.66 -6.78
CA ALA A 307 11.92 -2.39 -7.80
C ALA A 307 11.36 -1.57 -8.98
N GLU A 308 10.14 -1.85 -9.43
CA GLU A 308 9.46 -1.05 -10.47
C GLU A 308 9.19 0.38 -10.01
N VAL A 309 8.75 0.57 -8.76
CA VAL A 309 8.54 1.90 -8.16
C VAL A 309 9.85 2.68 -8.11
N VAL A 310 10.95 2.04 -7.70
CA VAL A 310 12.29 2.67 -7.70
C VAL A 310 12.68 3.13 -9.11
N ALA A 311 12.53 2.26 -10.10
CA ALA A 311 12.85 2.58 -11.50
C ALA A 311 11.99 3.74 -12.04
N PHE A 312 10.69 3.74 -11.73
CA PHE A 312 9.76 4.82 -12.12
C PHE A 312 10.17 6.17 -11.51
N LYS A 313 10.42 6.20 -10.18
CA LYS A 313 10.83 7.42 -9.48
C LYS A 313 12.15 7.98 -10.00
N GLU A 314 13.13 7.12 -10.26
CA GLU A 314 14.42 7.55 -10.83
C GLU A 314 14.24 8.11 -12.26
N GLY A 315 13.38 7.48 -13.07
CA GLY A 315 13.03 7.97 -14.40
C GLY A 315 12.38 9.35 -14.37
N ALA A 316 11.45 9.59 -13.46
CA ALA A 316 10.81 10.90 -13.27
C ALA A 316 11.80 11.96 -12.78
N LEU A 317 12.72 11.61 -11.87
CA LEU A 317 13.77 12.51 -11.42
C LEU A 317 14.71 12.91 -12.58
N ARG A 318 15.04 11.99 -13.47
CA ARG A 318 15.85 12.27 -14.65
C ARG A 318 15.18 13.28 -15.58
N GLN A 319 13.87 13.15 -15.78
CA GLN A 319 13.09 14.12 -16.54
C GLN A 319 13.13 15.52 -15.89
N TYR A 320 13.02 15.59 -14.55
CA TYR A 320 13.22 16.83 -13.83
C TYR A 320 14.62 17.42 -14.07
N VAL A 321 15.67 16.61 -13.98
CA VAL A 321 17.05 17.06 -14.21
C VAL A 321 17.22 17.67 -15.60
N GLU A 322 16.72 17.00 -16.64
CA GLU A 322 16.75 17.49 -18.03
C GLU A 322 15.99 18.82 -18.18
N HIS A 323 14.81 18.91 -17.57
CA HIS A 323 14.04 20.16 -17.54
C HIS A 323 14.80 21.28 -16.82
N CYS A 324 15.36 21.01 -15.64
CA CYS A 324 16.14 21.98 -14.86
C CYS A 324 17.32 22.52 -15.68
N GLN A 325 18.10 21.62 -16.30
CA GLN A 325 19.27 22.00 -17.09
C GLN A 325 18.92 22.85 -18.32
N ALA A 326 17.69 22.75 -18.83
CA ALA A 326 17.22 23.62 -19.90
C ALA A 326 16.83 25.03 -19.44
N GLN A 327 16.78 25.27 -18.12
CA GLN A 327 16.36 26.54 -17.51
C GLN A 327 17.52 27.29 -16.88
N ASN A 328 17.39 28.64 -16.81
CA ASN A 328 18.32 29.46 -16.06
C ASN A 328 18.19 29.20 -14.55
N GLY A 329 19.34 29.10 -13.87
CA GLY A 329 19.36 28.94 -12.42
C GLY A 329 19.35 27.47 -11.93
N CYS A 330 19.41 26.49 -12.81
CA CYS A 330 19.62 25.10 -12.42
C CYS A 330 20.99 24.93 -11.74
N PRO A 331 21.06 24.36 -10.54
CA PRO A 331 22.33 24.12 -9.87
C PRO A 331 23.06 22.87 -10.37
N LEU A 332 22.39 22.05 -11.18
CA LEU A 332 22.88 20.77 -11.68
C LEU A 332 23.55 20.95 -13.06
N THR A 333 24.73 20.35 -13.25
CA THR A 333 25.53 20.53 -14.46
C THR A 333 26.07 19.21 -15.01
N GLY A 334 26.54 19.23 -16.28
CA GLY A 334 27.07 18.04 -16.94
C GLY A 334 25.97 17.19 -17.61
N SER A 335 26.25 15.91 -17.82
CA SER A 335 25.25 14.95 -18.30
C SER A 335 24.15 14.71 -17.26
N THR A 336 23.02 14.14 -17.67
CA THR A 336 21.94 13.74 -16.74
C THR A 336 22.45 12.83 -15.62
N ASP A 337 23.35 11.88 -15.91
CA ASP A 337 23.95 10.99 -14.91
C ASP A 337 24.83 11.75 -13.91
N GLU A 338 25.67 12.68 -14.38
CA GLU A 338 26.50 13.52 -13.52
C GLU A 338 25.64 14.44 -12.64
N ALA A 339 24.58 14.99 -13.17
CA ALA A 339 23.64 15.85 -12.45
C ALA A 339 22.87 15.08 -11.37
N VAL A 340 22.38 13.87 -11.66
CA VAL A 340 21.77 12.99 -10.66
C VAL A 340 22.78 12.63 -9.57
N ALA A 341 24.03 12.32 -9.93
CA ALA A 341 25.08 12.03 -8.95
C ALA A 341 25.41 13.24 -8.06
N GLN A 342 25.41 14.47 -8.61
CA GLN A 342 25.57 15.71 -7.84
C GLN A 342 24.43 15.88 -6.82
N LEU A 343 23.18 15.70 -7.26
CA LEU A 343 22.02 15.80 -6.36
C LEU A 343 22.06 14.73 -5.28
N THR A 344 22.38 13.48 -5.64
CA THR A 344 22.52 12.36 -4.69
C THR A 344 23.61 12.66 -3.65
N THR A 345 24.78 13.10 -4.09
CA THR A 345 25.90 13.47 -3.19
C THR A 345 25.51 14.59 -2.25
N PHE A 346 24.81 15.61 -2.76
CA PHE A 346 24.33 16.71 -1.95
C PHE A 346 23.33 16.24 -0.87
N VAL A 347 22.32 15.47 -1.26
CA VAL A 347 21.28 14.97 -0.35
C VAL A 347 21.87 13.99 0.68
N ASP A 348 22.68 13.01 0.27
CA ASP A 348 23.31 12.03 1.17
C ASP A 348 24.29 12.70 2.17
N GLY A 349 24.78 13.89 1.86
CA GLY A 349 25.63 14.69 2.76
C GLY A 349 24.87 15.39 3.90
N LEU A 350 23.55 15.46 3.83
CA LEU A 350 22.73 16.24 4.77
C LEU A 350 22.59 15.58 6.16
N ASP A 351 22.81 14.29 6.30
CA ASP A 351 22.85 13.65 7.63
C ASP A 351 24.03 14.14 8.47
N LYS A 352 25.16 14.38 7.81
CA LYS A 352 26.36 14.91 8.48
C LYS A 352 26.34 16.43 8.65
N ASN A 353 25.67 17.12 7.77
CA ASN A 353 25.62 18.58 7.73
C ASN A 353 24.23 19.03 7.22
N PRO A 354 23.20 19.00 8.07
CA PRO A 354 21.83 19.35 7.66
C PRO A 354 21.72 20.81 7.22
N LEU A 355 20.71 21.08 6.38
CA LEU A 355 20.37 22.46 6.02
C LEU A 355 19.59 23.12 7.14
N THR A 356 19.80 24.42 7.29
CA THR A 356 19.09 25.28 8.25
C THR A 356 18.53 26.50 7.53
N ALA A 357 17.59 27.17 8.16
CA ALA A 357 17.15 28.52 7.78
C ALA A 357 17.58 29.51 8.87
N PRO A 358 17.92 30.78 8.52
CA PRO A 358 18.46 31.77 9.46
C PRO A 358 17.61 31.99 10.73
N ASP A 359 16.30 31.91 10.61
CA ASP A 359 15.35 32.21 11.68
C ASP A 359 14.55 30.97 12.14
N SER A 360 15.09 29.76 11.93
CA SER A 360 14.41 28.51 12.25
C SER A 360 15.35 27.51 12.92
N ASN A 361 14.82 26.82 13.95
CA ASN A 361 15.50 25.66 14.55
C ASN A 361 15.21 24.37 13.78
N VAL A 362 14.35 24.41 12.76
CA VAL A 362 14.04 23.26 11.91
C VAL A 362 15.19 22.99 10.96
N THR A 363 15.62 21.75 10.90
CA THR A 363 16.67 21.29 9.98
C THR A 363 16.08 20.41 8.88
N VAL A 364 16.80 20.30 7.76
CA VAL A 364 16.51 19.37 6.66
C VAL A 364 17.69 18.41 6.55
N ASN A 365 17.46 17.15 6.86
CA ASN A 365 18.41 16.04 6.74
C ASN A 365 18.22 15.28 5.42
N THR A 366 18.93 14.16 5.23
CA THR A 366 18.85 13.32 4.02
C THR A 366 17.44 12.80 3.76
N GLN A 367 16.73 12.32 4.81
CA GLN A 367 15.36 11.82 4.68
C GLN A 367 14.41 12.92 4.22
N ASP A 368 14.44 14.07 4.89
CA ASP A 368 13.63 15.23 4.56
C ASP A 368 13.85 15.69 3.12
N ALA A 369 15.10 15.83 2.71
CA ALA A 369 15.45 16.26 1.37
C ALA A 369 15.03 15.24 0.30
N THR A 370 15.15 13.95 0.60
CA THR A 370 14.67 12.89 -0.29
C THR A 370 13.15 12.97 -0.48
N ALA A 371 12.38 13.16 0.60
CA ALA A 371 10.93 13.30 0.54
C ALA A 371 10.52 14.57 -0.24
N ILE A 372 11.20 15.69 -0.02
CA ILE A 372 10.97 16.94 -0.77
C ILE A 372 11.23 16.71 -2.27
N VAL A 373 12.35 16.10 -2.63
CA VAL A 373 12.65 15.80 -4.03
C VAL A 373 11.62 14.85 -4.63
N GLN A 374 11.22 13.80 -3.91
CA GLN A 374 10.17 12.89 -4.34
C GLN A 374 8.85 13.61 -4.57
N GLN A 375 8.42 14.45 -3.62
CA GLN A 375 7.18 15.21 -3.71
C GLN A 375 7.15 16.11 -4.95
N TYR A 376 8.20 16.92 -5.14
CA TYR A 376 8.22 17.97 -6.16
C TYR A 376 8.75 17.54 -7.53
N ALA A 377 9.50 16.44 -7.62
CA ALA A 377 9.94 15.89 -8.90
C ALA A 377 9.03 14.80 -9.44
N VAL A 378 8.36 14.02 -8.57
CA VAL A 378 7.72 12.76 -8.93
C VAL A 378 6.22 12.73 -8.62
N GLU A 379 5.81 12.97 -7.36
CA GLU A 379 4.42 12.74 -6.93
C GLU A 379 3.46 13.86 -7.35
N LYS A 380 3.88 15.09 -7.15
CA LYS A 380 3.18 16.31 -7.57
C LYS A 380 4.19 17.26 -8.19
N PRO A 381 4.60 17.03 -9.44
CA PRO A 381 5.67 17.77 -10.07
C PRO A 381 5.42 19.28 -10.07
N ASP A 382 6.29 20.00 -9.38
CA ASP A 382 6.48 21.45 -9.46
C ASP A 382 7.99 21.70 -9.59
N TRP A 383 8.46 21.49 -10.81
CA TRP A 383 9.88 21.51 -11.14
C TRP A 383 10.52 22.88 -10.98
N GLU A 384 9.76 23.95 -11.19
CA GLU A 384 10.18 25.32 -10.95
C GLU A 384 10.42 25.57 -9.46
N ALA A 385 9.47 25.17 -8.61
CA ALA A 385 9.63 25.26 -7.17
C ALA A 385 10.80 24.43 -6.66
N LEU A 386 10.99 23.20 -7.17
CA LEU A 386 12.12 22.36 -6.80
C LEU A 386 13.45 23.01 -7.19
N THR A 387 13.56 23.55 -8.41
CA THR A 387 14.75 24.27 -8.87
C THR A 387 15.04 25.50 -8.00
N ALA A 388 13.99 26.26 -7.64
CA ALA A 388 14.12 27.42 -6.75
C ALA A 388 14.61 27.03 -5.34
N MET A 389 14.23 25.84 -4.83
CA MET A 389 14.71 25.31 -3.55
C MET A 389 16.16 24.81 -3.64
N LEU A 390 16.48 24.03 -4.66
CA LEU A 390 17.80 23.40 -4.80
C LEU A 390 18.92 24.41 -5.11
N ASN A 391 18.65 25.46 -5.87
CA ASN A 391 19.67 26.44 -6.25
C ASN A 391 20.35 27.11 -5.03
N PRO A 392 19.63 27.77 -4.11
CA PRO A 392 20.27 28.34 -2.92
C PRO A 392 20.80 27.27 -1.97
N ALA A 393 20.13 26.12 -1.86
CA ALA A 393 20.54 25.03 -0.99
C ALA A 393 21.89 24.43 -1.39
N MET A 394 22.09 24.15 -2.67
CA MET A 394 23.33 23.56 -3.19
C MET A 394 24.47 24.58 -3.28
N ASN A 395 24.19 25.80 -3.77
CA ASN A 395 25.24 26.81 -4.06
C ASN A 395 25.63 27.64 -2.84
N LYS A 396 24.73 27.83 -1.86
CA LYS A 396 24.94 28.74 -0.71
C LYS A 396 24.69 28.09 0.65
N ARG A 397 24.29 26.83 0.68
CA ARG A 397 23.83 26.13 1.91
C ARG A 397 22.63 26.84 2.57
N ASP A 398 21.84 27.60 1.82
CA ASP A 398 20.64 28.25 2.30
C ASP A 398 19.46 27.29 2.21
N GLY A 399 19.01 26.79 3.36
CA GLY A 399 17.91 25.84 3.50
C GLY A 399 16.52 26.45 3.63
N THR A 400 16.39 27.78 3.57
CA THR A 400 15.13 28.50 3.88
C THR A 400 13.91 27.93 3.15
N LEU A 401 14.02 27.72 1.84
CA LEU A 401 12.89 27.20 1.06
C LEU A 401 12.65 25.72 1.31
N MET A 402 13.68 24.92 1.55
CA MET A 402 13.52 23.48 1.88
C MET A 402 12.94 23.29 3.28
N VAL A 403 13.33 24.10 4.26
CA VAL A 403 12.70 24.12 5.60
C VAL A 403 11.21 24.45 5.51
N LYS A 404 10.84 25.41 4.68
CA LYS A 404 9.42 25.73 4.43
C LYS A 404 8.69 24.59 3.73
N ALA A 405 9.30 23.98 2.70
CA ALA A 405 8.74 22.85 1.97
C ALA A 405 8.53 21.63 2.88
N LYS A 406 9.45 21.38 3.83
CA LYS A 406 9.31 20.28 4.82
C LYS A 406 7.97 20.34 5.57
N GLN A 407 7.51 21.53 5.95
CA GLN A 407 6.24 21.74 6.66
C GLN A 407 5.01 21.47 5.76
N SER A 408 5.19 21.47 4.44
CA SER A 408 4.13 21.25 3.45
C SER A 408 4.10 19.83 2.89
N VAL A 409 5.07 18.98 3.25
CA VAL A 409 5.12 17.57 2.85
C VAL A 409 4.39 16.76 3.92
N PRO A 410 3.27 16.09 3.61
CA PRO A 410 2.44 15.41 4.62
C PRO A 410 3.22 14.42 5.49
N ASP A 411 4.10 13.62 4.87
CA ASP A 411 4.91 12.60 5.58
C ASP A 411 6.00 13.20 6.49
N LEU A 412 6.20 14.52 6.46
CA LEU A 412 7.21 15.24 7.27
C LEU A 412 6.59 16.19 8.30
N SER A 413 5.27 16.31 8.31
CA SER A 413 4.57 17.13 9.30
C SER A 413 4.73 16.50 10.69
N PRO A 414 5.04 17.28 11.73
CA PRO A 414 5.12 16.76 13.09
C PRO A 414 3.72 16.38 13.59
N GLU A 415 3.62 15.26 14.27
CA GLU A 415 2.46 14.93 15.07
C GLU A 415 2.27 15.99 16.17
N THR A 416 1.04 16.44 16.36
CA THR A 416 0.74 17.54 17.31
C THR A 416 0.37 17.00 18.69
N THR A 417 -0.12 15.76 18.78
CA THR A 417 -0.56 15.11 20.01
C THR A 417 0.10 13.75 20.22
N VAL A 418 0.11 13.27 21.47
CA VAL A 418 0.57 11.90 21.78
C VAL A 418 -0.32 10.86 21.12
N GLU A 419 -1.63 11.12 21.06
CA GLU A 419 -2.59 10.20 20.43
C GLU A 419 -2.31 10.03 18.93
N GLU A 420 -2.04 11.12 18.22
CA GLU A 420 -1.63 11.08 16.81
C GLU A 420 -0.33 10.31 16.62
N ALA A 421 0.66 10.55 17.49
CA ALA A 421 1.94 9.86 17.42
C ALA A 421 1.81 8.35 17.72
N VAL A 422 0.97 7.95 18.67
CA VAL A 422 0.65 6.54 18.97
C VAL A 422 -0.05 5.89 17.78
N SER A 423 -1.05 6.56 17.22
CA SER A 423 -1.80 6.09 16.06
C SER A 423 -0.88 5.88 14.85
N SER A 424 -0.05 6.88 14.56
CA SER A 424 0.94 6.85 13.48
C SER A 424 1.93 5.71 13.64
N ALA A 425 2.50 5.55 14.84
CA ALA A 425 3.48 4.50 15.13
C ALA A 425 2.88 3.08 14.99
N ASN A 426 1.68 2.86 15.53
CA ASN A 426 1.02 1.56 15.40
C ASN A 426 0.59 1.29 13.95
N SER A 427 0.11 2.30 13.22
CA SER A 427 -0.24 2.17 11.80
C SER A 427 0.96 1.80 10.93
N GLU A 428 2.14 2.38 11.20
CA GLU A 428 3.37 2.04 10.47
C GLU A 428 3.82 0.59 10.72
N VAL A 429 3.71 0.10 11.95
CA VAL A 429 3.99 -1.32 12.23
C VAL A 429 2.94 -2.22 11.57
N MET A 430 1.66 -1.82 11.59
CA MET A 430 0.59 -2.55 10.91
C MET A 430 0.80 -2.64 9.41
N PHE A 431 1.34 -1.58 8.78
CA PHE A 431 1.76 -1.65 7.37
C PHE A 431 2.71 -2.83 7.15
N GLY A 432 3.77 -2.95 7.96
CA GLY A 432 4.71 -4.06 7.89
C GLY A 432 4.05 -5.42 8.16
N ALA A 433 3.23 -5.50 9.21
CA ALA A 433 2.53 -6.73 9.61
C ALA A 433 1.67 -7.30 8.48
N VAL A 434 0.85 -6.46 7.86
CA VAL A 434 -0.05 -6.87 6.77
C VAL A 434 0.76 -7.29 5.54
N ILE A 435 1.76 -6.49 5.13
CA ILE A 435 2.63 -6.85 4.00
C ILE A 435 3.31 -8.20 4.24
N CYS A 436 3.83 -8.44 5.45
CA CYS A 436 4.45 -9.72 5.76
C CYS A 436 3.45 -10.89 5.72
N ASN A 437 2.21 -10.67 6.16
CA ASN A 437 1.15 -11.68 6.10
C ASN A 437 0.61 -11.94 4.68
N ASP A 438 0.86 -11.03 3.73
CA ASP A 438 0.37 -11.20 2.35
C ASP A 438 1.39 -11.83 1.41
N TYR A 439 2.68 -11.77 1.75
CA TYR A 439 3.75 -12.26 0.87
C TYR A 439 4.60 -13.33 1.55
N PRO A 440 4.81 -14.48 0.88
CA PRO A 440 5.66 -15.55 1.41
C PRO A 440 7.12 -15.13 1.39
N ASP A 441 7.94 -15.85 2.15
CA ASP A 441 9.38 -15.69 2.12
C ASP A 441 9.94 -16.12 0.75
N THR A 442 10.63 -15.23 0.07
CA THR A 442 11.24 -15.48 -1.24
C THR A 442 12.64 -16.10 -1.15
N GLY A 443 13.16 -16.30 0.05
CA GLY A 443 14.51 -16.82 0.29
C GLY A 443 15.57 -15.70 0.31
N GLY A 444 16.84 -16.09 0.34
CA GLY A 444 17.97 -15.17 0.41
C GLY A 444 18.51 -14.97 1.82
N THR A 445 19.65 -14.29 1.90
CA THR A 445 20.32 -13.91 3.14
C THR A 445 20.49 -12.39 3.23
N ALA A 446 20.80 -11.85 4.40
CA ALA A 446 21.12 -10.43 4.55
C ALA A 446 22.21 -9.97 3.56
N SER A 447 23.25 -10.80 3.36
CA SER A 447 24.32 -10.49 2.40
C SER A 447 23.83 -10.45 0.94
N ASP A 448 22.89 -11.33 0.56
CA ASP A 448 22.31 -11.34 -0.78
C ASP A 448 21.49 -10.07 -1.01
N TRP A 449 20.69 -9.65 -0.03
CA TRP A 449 19.88 -8.42 -0.12
C TRP A 449 20.75 -7.16 -0.10
N ASP A 450 21.82 -7.12 0.69
CA ASP A 450 22.79 -6.01 0.67
C ASP A 450 23.46 -5.90 -0.70
N ALA A 451 23.83 -7.02 -1.32
CA ALA A 451 24.41 -7.04 -2.65
C ALA A 451 23.41 -6.57 -3.74
N GLN A 452 22.14 -7.00 -3.64
CA GLN A 452 21.07 -6.55 -4.54
C GLN A 452 20.80 -5.05 -4.37
N SER A 453 20.71 -4.56 -3.13
CA SER A 453 20.54 -3.14 -2.82
C SER A 453 21.69 -2.29 -3.38
N ALA A 454 22.93 -2.78 -3.28
CA ALA A 454 24.10 -2.10 -3.86
C ALA A 454 24.05 -2.08 -5.40
N ALA A 455 23.58 -3.15 -6.03
CA ALA A 455 23.40 -3.21 -7.49
C ALA A 455 22.27 -2.28 -7.95
N GLU A 456 21.15 -2.26 -7.24
CA GLU A 456 20.05 -1.35 -7.51
C GLU A 456 20.46 0.12 -7.36
N LYS A 457 21.21 0.47 -6.31
CA LYS A 457 21.75 1.81 -6.10
C LYS A 457 22.71 2.25 -7.21
N LYS A 458 23.44 1.31 -7.80
CA LYS A 458 24.28 1.61 -8.96
C LYS A 458 23.47 1.96 -10.21
N SER A 459 22.31 1.31 -10.40
CA SER A 459 21.41 1.54 -11.54
C SER A 459 20.52 2.77 -11.33
N TYR A 460 20.11 3.01 -10.09
CA TYR A 460 19.21 4.08 -9.65
C TYR A 460 19.82 4.84 -8.47
N PRO A 461 20.77 5.79 -8.74
CA PRO A 461 21.61 6.38 -7.70
C PRO A 461 20.84 7.15 -6.62
N PHE A 462 19.72 7.78 -6.98
CA PHE A 462 18.97 8.60 -6.04
C PHE A 462 17.96 7.79 -5.22
N PHE A 463 17.14 6.95 -5.84
CA PHE A 463 16.07 6.19 -5.17
C PHE A 463 16.41 4.73 -4.90
N GLY A 464 17.45 4.18 -5.51
CA GLY A 464 17.80 2.76 -5.40
C GLY A 464 18.33 2.34 -4.04
N GLY A 465 18.34 1.02 -3.82
CA GLY A 465 18.83 0.37 -2.60
C GLY A 465 17.74 0.09 -1.56
N THR A 466 16.47 0.14 -1.94
CA THR A 466 15.33 0.02 -1.01
C THR A 466 14.37 -1.13 -1.30
N SER A 467 14.41 -1.73 -2.49
CA SER A 467 13.39 -2.73 -2.91
C SER A 467 13.35 -4.01 -2.06
N ASN A 468 14.47 -4.39 -1.43
CA ASN A 468 14.53 -5.55 -0.54
C ASN A 468 14.33 -5.23 0.96
N ALA A 469 14.10 -3.96 1.31
CA ALA A 469 14.01 -3.56 2.71
C ALA A 469 12.83 -4.23 3.44
N MET A 470 11.69 -4.35 2.76
CA MET A 470 10.51 -5.00 3.33
C MET A 470 10.68 -6.51 3.43
N GLU A 471 11.34 -7.15 2.46
CA GLU A 471 11.64 -8.59 2.52
C GLU A 471 12.53 -8.92 3.72
N ALA A 472 13.59 -8.12 3.95
CA ALA A 472 14.46 -8.25 5.11
C ALA A 472 13.70 -8.01 6.43
N TYR A 473 12.85 -6.97 6.49
CA TYR A 473 12.00 -6.70 7.65
C TYR A 473 11.07 -7.89 7.94
N CYS A 474 10.37 -8.40 6.92
CA CYS A 474 9.45 -9.52 7.08
C CYS A 474 10.15 -10.82 7.47
N ARG A 475 11.41 -11.03 7.09
CA ARG A 475 12.22 -12.16 7.59
C ARG A 475 12.35 -12.10 9.12
N GLY A 476 12.57 -10.93 9.67
CA GLY A 476 12.63 -10.73 11.13
C GLY A 476 11.26 -10.79 11.79
N TRP A 477 10.24 -10.24 11.15
CA TRP A 477 8.85 -10.25 11.64
C TRP A 477 8.33 -11.67 11.90
N GLY A 478 8.60 -12.62 11.00
CA GLY A 478 8.36 -14.05 11.21
C GLY A 478 6.95 -14.53 10.87
N HIS A 479 5.92 -13.68 10.90
CA HIS A 479 4.54 -14.01 10.56
C HIS A 479 4.34 -13.78 9.05
N ARG A 480 4.34 -14.85 8.25
CA ARG A 480 4.39 -14.77 6.78
C ARG A 480 3.29 -15.57 6.10
N ALA A 481 2.82 -15.08 4.95
CA ALA A 481 1.96 -15.86 4.07
C ALA A 481 2.62 -17.19 3.68
N GLN A 482 1.78 -18.22 3.50
CA GLN A 482 2.23 -19.52 3.00
C GLN A 482 1.99 -19.67 1.49
N THR A 483 1.13 -18.84 0.91
CA THR A 483 0.75 -18.89 -0.50
C THR A 483 1.38 -17.75 -1.29
N PRO A 484 1.89 -18.02 -2.51
CA PRO A 484 2.42 -16.97 -3.38
C PRO A 484 1.29 -16.05 -3.88
N PRO A 485 1.64 -14.83 -4.37
CA PRO A 485 0.73 -13.97 -5.12
C PRO A 485 0.09 -14.71 -6.29
N GLN A 486 -1.18 -14.46 -6.56
CA GLN A 486 -1.95 -15.12 -7.61
C GLN A 486 -2.75 -14.10 -8.41
N GLU A 487 -3.05 -14.42 -9.67
CA GLU A 487 -4.00 -13.66 -10.46
C GLU A 487 -5.39 -13.73 -9.85
N THR A 488 -6.14 -12.63 -9.97
CA THR A 488 -7.50 -12.49 -9.46
C THR A 488 -8.45 -12.39 -10.65
N HIS A 489 -9.32 -13.38 -10.83
CA HIS A 489 -10.23 -13.44 -11.96
C HIS A 489 -11.63 -12.96 -11.66
N ALA A 490 -12.09 -13.08 -10.41
CA ALA A 490 -13.45 -12.71 -9.98
C ALA A 490 -14.54 -13.25 -10.92
N LYS A 491 -14.43 -14.53 -11.27
CA LYS A 491 -15.21 -15.15 -12.34
C LYS A 491 -16.71 -15.06 -12.11
N GLY A 492 -17.42 -14.41 -13.05
CA GLY A 492 -18.86 -14.22 -12.99
C GLY A 492 -19.31 -13.08 -12.07
N SER A 493 -18.41 -12.23 -11.62
CA SER A 493 -18.73 -11.03 -10.84
C SER A 493 -19.49 -9.98 -11.65
N ALA A 494 -20.14 -9.05 -10.96
CA ALA A 494 -20.58 -7.79 -11.53
C ALA A 494 -19.39 -6.98 -12.09
N PRO A 495 -19.61 -5.97 -12.97
CA PRO A 495 -18.55 -5.11 -13.47
C PRO A 495 -17.74 -4.46 -12.33
N ILE A 496 -16.41 -4.41 -12.49
CA ILE A 496 -15.48 -3.77 -11.56
C ILE A 496 -14.77 -2.64 -12.29
N LEU A 497 -14.92 -1.41 -11.78
CA LEU A 497 -14.22 -0.24 -12.33
C LEU A 497 -12.82 -0.13 -11.71
N VAL A 498 -11.81 -0.28 -12.54
CA VAL A 498 -10.39 -0.13 -12.17
C VAL A 498 -9.90 1.22 -12.64
N ILE A 499 -9.33 2.04 -11.77
CA ILE A 499 -8.83 3.37 -12.10
C ILE A 499 -7.32 3.41 -11.88
N GLY A 500 -6.59 3.84 -12.93
CA GLY A 500 -5.13 4.01 -12.89
C GLY A 500 -4.71 5.38 -13.40
N THR A 501 -3.79 6.04 -12.67
CA THR A 501 -3.20 7.33 -13.05
C THR A 501 -1.83 7.11 -13.68
N THR A 502 -1.56 7.72 -14.85
CA THR A 502 -0.35 7.46 -15.64
C THR A 502 0.96 7.86 -14.93
N GLY A 503 0.89 8.86 -14.06
CA GLY A 503 2.01 9.34 -13.24
C GLY A 503 1.89 8.97 -11.76
N ASP A 504 1.14 7.91 -11.41
CA ASP A 504 1.10 7.40 -10.05
C ASP A 504 2.42 6.70 -9.73
N SER A 505 3.12 7.17 -8.71
CA SER A 505 4.44 6.66 -8.28
C SER A 505 4.36 5.67 -7.11
N ARG A 506 3.16 5.38 -6.60
CA ARG A 506 2.92 4.45 -5.49
C ARG A 506 2.26 3.16 -5.97
N THR A 507 1.25 3.29 -6.86
CA THR A 507 0.60 2.19 -7.56
C THR A 507 0.68 2.44 -9.06
N LEU A 508 1.69 1.84 -9.68
CA LEU A 508 2.04 2.17 -11.06
C LEU A 508 0.90 1.87 -12.04
N TYR A 509 0.67 2.75 -13.00
CA TYR A 509 -0.37 2.59 -14.01
C TYR A 509 -0.40 1.20 -14.70
N PRO A 510 0.74 0.57 -15.06
CA PRO A 510 0.75 -0.79 -15.61
C PRO A 510 0.12 -1.85 -14.69
N TRP A 511 0.09 -1.61 -13.36
CA TRP A 511 -0.57 -2.54 -12.42
C TRP A 511 -2.09 -2.47 -12.54
N ALA A 512 -2.64 -1.27 -12.74
CA ALA A 512 -4.07 -1.10 -13.00
C ALA A 512 -4.49 -1.77 -14.32
N GLN A 513 -3.66 -1.64 -15.38
CA GLN A 513 -3.88 -2.34 -16.65
C GLN A 513 -3.87 -3.86 -16.44
N SER A 514 -2.83 -4.37 -15.78
CA SER A 514 -2.68 -5.81 -15.55
C SER A 514 -3.80 -6.38 -14.67
N LEU A 515 -4.24 -5.66 -13.64
CA LEU A 515 -5.39 -6.10 -12.84
C LEU A 515 -6.68 -6.11 -13.67
N THR A 516 -6.89 -5.11 -14.52
CA THR A 516 -8.05 -5.07 -15.41
C THR A 516 -8.08 -6.28 -16.36
N ASP A 517 -6.92 -6.62 -16.92
CA ASP A 517 -6.77 -7.76 -17.85
C ASP A 517 -6.99 -9.12 -17.17
N GLN A 518 -6.68 -9.24 -15.86
CA GLN A 518 -6.91 -10.44 -15.07
C GLN A 518 -8.38 -10.66 -14.71
N LEU A 519 -9.11 -9.57 -14.43
CA LEU A 519 -10.51 -9.64 -14.01
C LEU A 519 -11.42 -9.98 -15.20
N ASP A 520 -12.23 -11.04 -15.07
CA ASP A 520 -13.19 -11.45 -16.14
C ASP A 520 -14.14 -10.32 -16.54
N ASN A 521 -14.43 -9.38 -15.66
CA ASN A 521 -15.34 -8.25 -15.89
C ASN A 521 -14.74 -6.93 -15.37
N GLY A 522 -13.44 -6.73 -15.62
CA GLY A 522 -12.70 -5.52 -15.28
C GLY A 522 -12.86 -4.43 -16.36
N HIS A 523 -13.00 -3.18 -15.94
CA HIS A 523 -13.13 -2.01 -16.84
C HIS A 523 -12.15 -0.93 -16.41
N LEU A 524 -11.21 -0.56 -17.30
CA LEU A 524 -10.19 0.43 -17.03
C LEU A 524 -10.65 1.84 -17.32
N LEU A 525 -10.49 2.73 -16.34
CA LEU A 525 -10.50 4.18 -16.54
C LEU A 525 -9.07 4.72 -16.39
N THR A 526 -8.54 5.28 -17.46
CA THR A 526 -7.20 5.90 -17.47
C THR A 526 -7.27 7.36 -17.09
N VAL A 527 -6.50 7.75 -16.06
CA VAL A 527 -6.30 9.16 -15.70
C VAL A 527 -4.92 9.60 -16.17
N LYS A 528 -4.87 10.57 -17.09
CA LYS A 528 -3.63 11.15 -17.59
C LYS A 528 -3.16 12.27 -16.64
N GLY A 529 -1.98 12.15 -16.11
CA GLY A 529 -1.39 13.12 -15.18
C GLY A 529 -0.65 12.45 -14.04
N TYR A 530 -0.42 13.20 -12.97
CA TYR A 530 0.32 12.78 -11.79
C TYR A 530 -0.58 12.70 -10.56
N GLY A 531 -0.12 11.98 -9.56
CA GLY A 531 -0.78 11.86 -8.26
C GLY A 531 -1.23 10.44 -7.96
N HIS A 532 -1.42 10.15 -6.68
CA HIS A 532 -1.87 8.86 -6.20
C HIS A 532 -3.40 8.85 -6.08
N GLY A 533 -4.05 8.05 -6.92
CA GLY A 533 -5.50 8.01 -7.04
C GLY A 533 -6.08 9.11 -7.95
N ALA A 534 -7.30 8.87 -8.41
CA ALA A 534 -8.03 9.79 -9.28
C ALA A 534 -8.88 10.75 -8.44
N SER A 535 -8.51 12.02 -8.44
CA SER A 535 -9.25 13.11 -7.75
C SER A 535 -9.64 14.25 -8.69
N GLY A 536 -9.65 14.03 -10.00
CA GLY A 536 -10.07 15.06 -10.98
C GLY A 536 -11.56 15.03 -11.24
N SER A 537 -12.13 16.14 -11.71
CA SER A 537 -13.57 16.26 -12.00
C SER A 537 -14.11 15.20 -12.96
N CYS A 538 -13.34 14.83 -13.99
CA CYS A 538 -13.73 13.78 -14.94
C CYS A 538 -13.73 12.38 -14.31
N ALA A 539 -12.65 12.00 -13.66
CA ALA A 539 -12.53 10.67 -13.05
C ALA A 539 -13.46 10.50 -11.84
N GLY A 540 -13.61 11.55 -11.03
CA GLY A 540 -14.59 11.60 -9.97
C GLY A 540 -16.02 11.45 -10.47
N ALA A 541 -16.39 12.16 -11.53
CA ALA A 541 -17.71 12.04 -12.15
C ALA A 541 -17.97 10.63 -12.70
N ALA A 542 -16.99 10.02 -13.37
CA ALA A 542 -17.13 8.64 -13.89
C ALA A 542 -17.27 7.61 -12.76
N MET A 543 -16.51 7.77 -11.66
CA MET A 543 -16.62 6.93 -10.46
C MET A 543 -18.00 7.07 -9.81
N ILE A 544 -18.50 8.29 -9.66
CA ILE A 544 -19.83 8.57 -9.10
C ILE A 544 -20.91 7.98 -10.00
N ASP A 545 -20.83 8.19 -11.32
CA ASP A 545 -21.82 7.68 -12.28
C ASP A 545 -21.85 6.14 -12.28
N PHE A 546 -20.68 5.48 -12.15
CA PHE A 546 -20.62 4.04 -11.99
C PHE A 546 -21.24 3.59 -10.64
N LEU A 547 -20.89 4.25 -9.54
CA LEU A 547 -21.41 3.88 -8.21
C LEU A 547 -22.91 4.18 -8.07
N VAL A 548 -23.43 5.28 -8.64
CA VAL A 548 -24.83 5.70 -8.49
C VAL A 548 -25.72 5.09 -9.57
N ASN A 549 -25.28 5.14 -10.84
CA ASN A 549 -26.12 4.73 -11.97
C ASN A 549 -25.74 3.35 -12.55
N GLY A 550 -24.58 2.80 -12.15
CA GLY A 550 -24.03 1.56 -12.71
C GLY A 550 -23.48 1.74 -14.13
N THR A 551 -23.21 2.98 -14.56
CA THR A 551 -22.70 3.28 -15.90
C THR A 551 -21.24 2.88 -15.98
N VAL A 552 -20.94 1.85 -16.77
CA VAL A 552 -19.57 1.42 -17.05
C VAL A 552 -18.98 2.37 -18.10
N PRO A 553 -17.81 3.00 -17.85
CA PRO A 553 -17.13 3.80 -18.88
C PRO A 553 -16.82 2.98 -20.13
N ALA A 554 -16.94 3.59 -21.30
CA ALA A 554 -16.58 2.92 -22.54
C ALA A 554 -15.10 2.52 -22.55
N GLU A 555 -14.77 1.41 -23.22
CA GLU A 555 -13.39 0.95 -23.37
C GLU A 555 -12.49 2.05 -23.94
N GLY A 556 -11.30 2.23 -23.35
CA GLY A 556 -10.36 3.28 -23.76
C GLY A 556 -10.71 4.69 -23.25
N THR A 557 -11.74 4.84 -22.40
CA THR A 557 -12.05 6.14 -21.78
C THR A 557 -10.85 6.69 -21.01
N THR A 558 -10.53 7.95 -21.27
CA THR A 558 -9.45 8.68 -20.58
C THR A 558 -9.97 9.98 -19.98
N CYS A 559 -9.47 10.31 -18.79
CA CYS A 559 -9.65 11.60 -18.13
C CYS A 559 -8.31 12.30 -17.96
N ASP A 560 -8.27 13.62 -17.99
CA ASP A 560 -7.12 14.35 -17.52
C ASP A 560 -7.23 14.54 -15.99
N ALA A 561 -6.14 14.30 -15.27
CA ALA A 561 -6.03 14.73 -13.88
C ALA A 561 -6.14 16.25 -13.91
N GLY A 562 -7.22 16.82 -13.41
CA GLY A 562 -7.41 18.27 -13.37
C GLY A 562 -6.25 18.97 -12.65
N PRO A 563 -6.19 20.30 -12.62
CA PRO A 563 -5.20 21.00 -11.84
C PRO A 563 -5.27 20.44 -10.40
N GLN A 564 -4.14 19.90 -9.94
CA GLN A 564 -4.09 19.29 -8.61
C GLN A 564 -4.47 20.35 -7.59
N GLN A 565 -5.61 20.20 -6.95
CA GLN A 565 -5.90 21.00 -5.77
C GLN A 565 -4.78 20.70 -4.78
N ALA A 566 -4.09 21.76 -4.34
CA ALA A 566 -3.25 21.67 -3.16
C ALA A 566 -4.12 20.96 -2.11
N ALA A 567 -3.61 19.89 -1.52
CA ALA A 567 -4.28 19.24 -0.41
C ALA A 567 -4.58 20.37 0.58
N GLY A 568 -5.85 20.72 0.69
CA GLY A 568 -6.30 21.76 1.60
C GLY A 568 -5.85 21.30 2.97
N GLY A 569 -4.89 22.05 3.52
CA GLY A 569 -4.68 22.03 4.95
C GLY A 569 -6.05 22.33 5.55
N ALA A 570 -6.51 21.48 6.43
CA ALA A 570 -7.61 21.81 7.30
C ALA A 570 -7.18 23.11 8.02
N GLU A 571 -7.72 24.24 7.57
CA GLU A 571 -7.73 25.46 8.36
C GLU A 571 -8.81 25.26 9.40
N GLY A 572 -8.44 25.24 10.67
CA GLY A 572 -9.33 25.36 11.82
C GLY A 572 -9.03 24.36 12.90
#